data_81c2edc7c8dcbd3707435aba4a9f249e
#
_entry.id   81c2edc7c8dcbd3707435aba4a9f249e
#
_cell.length_a   1.000
_cell.length_b   1.000
_cell.length_c   1.000
_cell.angle_alpha   90.00
_cell.angle_beta   90.00
_cell.angle_gamma   90.00
#
_symmetry.space_group_name_H-M   'P 1'
#
loop_
_entity.id
_entity.type
_entity.pdbx_description
1 polymer ?
#
loop_
_entity_poly.entity_id
_entity_poly.type
_entity_poly.pdbx_seq_one_letter_code
_entity_poly.pdbx_strand_id
1 'polypeptide(L)'
;MLDSILASGLTLPAFLVCTAVSLVLGIATAFLGMYRSKCSQGFAVTVAVLPAIVQIVILLVNGNVGAGVAVAGAFSLVRFRSVPGTAREIGVIFLAMALGLATGMGYVALAAAFFVIIAAVLLLLTRLDFGTRRTDERLLKITIPENLDYDGLFDDLLDTYTTAHTLERVKTANMGTLYELQYRVTLRDAQVPKAFLDALRCRNGNLNITCGREQTGEAL
;
A
#
# COMPACT_ATOMS: atom_id res chain seq x y z
N MET A 1 2.64 -17.37 32.31
CA MET A 1 2.01 -17.72 31.04
C MET A 1 2.63 -17.06 29.83
N LEU A 2 3.48 -16.06 30.01
CA LEU A 2 4.22 -15.38 28.93
C LEU A 2 5.69 -15.82 28.85
N ASP A 3 6.03 -16.94 29.46
CA ASP A 3 7.39 -17.44 29.49
C ASP A 3 7.77 -18.06 28.14
N SER A 4 9.06 -17.95 27.79
CA SER A 4 9.57 -18.53 26.55
C SER A 4 9.55 -20.06 26.62
N ILE A 5 8.99 -20.70 25.60
CA ILE A 5 9.02 -22.17 25.44
C ILE A 5 10.46 -22.67 25.25
N LEU A 6 11.38 -21.79 24.85
CA LEU A 6 12.80 -22.10 24.64
C LEU A 6 13.66 -21.89 25.89
N ALA A 7 13.08 -21.52 27.05
CA ALA A 7 13.83 -21.31 28.30
C ALA A 7 14.57 -22.58 28.79
N SER A 8 14.07 -23.77 28.43
CA SER A 8 14.70 -25.05 28.71
C SER A 8 15.69 -25.55 27.66
N GLY A 9 16.02 -24.72 26.67
CA GLY A 9 16.86 -25.07 25.53
C GLY A 9 16.06 -25.42 24.27
N LEU A 10 16.75 -25.45 23.14
CA LEU A 10 16.17 -25.77 21.83
C LEU A 10 15.89 -27.29 21.75
N THR A 11 14.63 -27.68 21.86
CA THR A 11 14.19 -29.07 21.63
C THR A 11 13.46 -29.15 20.28
N LEU A 12 13.55 -30.32 19.61
CA LEU A 12 12.87 -30.55 18.33
C LEU A 12 11.34 -30.26 18.40
N PRO A 13 10.60 -30.73 19.41
CA PRO A 13 9.18 -30.46 19.53
C PRO A 13 8.88 -28.94 19.73
N ALA A 14 9.70 -28.22 20.53
CA ALA A 14 9.54 -26.78 20.72
C ALA A 14 9.75 -26.02 19.41
N PHE A 15 10.76 -26.40 18.62
CA PHE A 15 11.00 -25.86 17.28
C PHE A 15 9.78 -26.06 16.36
N LEU A 16 9.25 -27.28 16.29
CA LEU A 16 8.10 -27.59 15.44
C LEU A 16 6.84 -26.81 15.85
N VAL A 17 6.59 -26.67 17.15
CA VAL A 17 5.45 -25.86 17.66
C VAL A 17 5.63 -24.39 17.28
N CYS A 18 6.81 -23.80 17.51
CA CYS A 18 7.08 -22.41 17.15
C CYS A 18 6.90 -22.20 15.64
N THR A 19 7.40 -23.12 14.80
CA THR A 19 7.29 -23.03 13.34
C THR A 19 5.84 -23.16 12.87
N ALA A 20 5.07 -24.08 13.42
CA ALA A 20 3.66 -24.23 13.10
C ALA A 20 2.87 -22.96 13.45
N VAL A 21 3.07 -22.41 14.65
CA VAL A 21 2.41 -21.15 15.06
C VAL A 21 2.85 -19.99 14.20
N SER A 22 4.14 -19.90 13.87
CA SER A 22 4.67 -18.83 13.00
C SER A 22 4.02 -18.86 11.62
N LEU A 23 3.84 -20.03 11.01
CA LEU A 23 3.13 -20.20 9.74
C LEU A 23 1.65 -19.84 9.84
N VAL A 24 0.97 -20.27 10.90
CA VAL A 24 -0.44 -19.93 11.11
C VAL A 24 -0.62 -18.42 11.25
N LEU A 25 0.22 -17.75 12.05
CA LEU A 25 0.21 -16.30 12.20
C LEU A 25 0.57 -15.58 10.89
N GLY A 26 1.51 -16.14 10.12
CA GLY A 26 1.86 -15.62 8.80
C GLY A 26 0.71 -15.66 7.82
N ILE A 27 0.01 -16.79 7.72
CA ILE A 27 -1.18 -16.96 6.89
C ILE A 27 -2.28 -15.98 7.34
N ALA A 28 -2.53 -15.86 8.64
CA ALA A 28 -3.50 -14.93 9.18
C ALA A 28 -3.14 -13.46 8.87
N THR A 29 -1.85 -13.12 8.92
CA THR A 29 -1.33 -11.79 8.54
C THR A 29 -1.53 -11.53 7.05
N ALA A 30 -1.30 -12.52 6.19
CA ALA A 30 -1.55 -12.40 4.74
C ALA A 30 -3.03 -12.15 4.46
N PHE A 31 -3.95 -12.87 5.09
CA PHE A 31 -5.39 -12.61 4.97
C PHE A 31 -5.78 -11.21 5.43
N LEU A 32 -5.20 -10.75 6.55
CA LEU A 32 -5.43 -9.38 7.05
C LEU A 32 -4.94 -8.33 6.04
N GLY A 33 -3.78 -8.54 5.42
CA GLY A 33 -3.22 -7.66 4.39
C GLY A 33 -4.07 -7.61 3.13
N MET A 34 -4.67 -8.74 2.72
CA MET A 34 -5.54 -8.84 1.54
C MET A 34 -6.92 -8.22 1.77
N TYR A 35 -7.35 -8.06 3.01
CA TYR A 35 -8.68 -7.52 3.32
C TYR A 35 -8.84 -6.09 2.81
N ARG A 36 -9.78 -5.85 1.86
CA ARG A 36 -10.02 -4.55 1.19
C ARG A 36 -8.79 -3.96 0.45
N SER A 37 -7.80 -4.74 0.08
CA SER A 37 -6.62 -4.31 -0.68
C SER A 37 -6.41 -5.19 -1.90
N LYS A 38 -5.97 -4.60 -3.01
CA LYS A 38 -5.61 -5.32 -4.24
C LYS A 38 -4.12 -5.74 -4.15
N CYS A 39 -3.81 -6.70 -3.28
CA CYS A 39 -2.46 -7.24 -3.19
C CYS A 39 -2.20 -8.30 -4.27
N SER A 40 -0.95 -8.42 -4.73
CA SER A 40 -0.57 -9.49 -5.65
C SER A 40 -0.50 -10.84 -4.91
N GLN A 41 -0.75 -11.94 -5.65
CA GLN A 41 -0.63 -13.29 -5.10
C GLN A 41 0.77 -13.56 -4.54
N GLY A 42 1.81 -13.08 -5.25
CA GLY A 42 3.20 -13.23 -4.80
C GLY A 42 3.46 -12.55 -3.46
N PHE A 43 2.91 -11.34 -3.25
CA PHE A 43 3.01 -10.64 -1.97
C PHE A 43 2.35 -11.44 -0.83
N ALA A 44 1.13 -11.94 -1.04
CA ALA A 44 0.41 -12.71 -0.03
C ALA A 44 1.18 -13.96 0.41
N VAL A 45 1.75 -14.72 -0.54
CA VAL A 45 2.57 -15.91 -0.25
C VAL A 45 3.84 -15.52 0.51
N THR A 46 4.50 -14.44 0.11
CA THR A 46 5.72 -13.96 0.80
C THR A 46 5.41 -13.60 2.26
N VAL A 47 4.37 -12.84 2.51
CA VAL A 47 3.95 -12.45 3.87
C VAL A 47 3.57 -13.68 4.71
N ALA A 48 2.92 -14.67 4.12
CA ALA A 48 2.53 -15.89 4.83
C ALA A 48 3.74 -16.70 5.35
N VAL A 49 4.84 -16.72 4.60
CA VAL A 49 6.05 -17.50 4.95
C VAL A 49 7.06 -16.66 5.73
N LEU A 50 7.01 -15.33 5.61
CA LEU A 50 7.99 -14.41 6.20
C LEU A 50 8.21 -14.62 7.71
N PRO A 51 7.19 -14.81 8.58
CA PRO A 51 7.42 -15.05 10.00
C PRO A 51 8.24 -16.31 10.27
N ALA A 52 8.05 -17.37 9.50
CA ALA A 52 8.82 -18.60 9.66
C ALA A 52 10.29 -18.44 9.25
N ILE A 53 10.54 -17.63 8.20
CA ILE A 53 11.91 -17.29 7.77
C ILE A 53 12.60 -16.45 8.85
N VAL A 54 11.93 -15.44 9.39
CA VAL A 54 12.50 -14.60 10.46
C VAL A 54 12.71 -15.40 11.72
N GLN A 55 11.78 -16.30 12.08
CA GLN A 55 11.91 -17.20 13.22
C GLN A 55 13.20 -18.02 13.18
N ILE A 56 13.49 -18.69 12.06
CA ILE A 56 14.69 -19.52 11.94
C ILE A 56 15.97 -18.69 12.05
N VAL A 57 15.98 -17.48 11.45
CA VAL A 57 17.11 -16.57 11.57
C VAL A 57 17.36 -16.19 13.02
N ILE A 58 16.33 -15.85 13.78
CA ILE A 58 16.46 -15.49 15.20
C ILE A 58 16.91 -16.67 16.04
N LEU A 59 16.40 -17.89 15.78
CA LEU A 59 16.85 -19.09 16.45
C LEU A 59 18.36 -19.36 16.25
N LEU A 60 18.86 -19.14 15.04
CA LEU A 60 20.28 -19.33 14.72
C LEU A 60 21.19 -18.25 15.34
N VAL A 61 20.66 -17.04 15.51
CA VAL A 61 21.39 -15.89 16.10
C VAL A 61 21.34 -15.94 17.63
N ASN A 62 20.32 -16.56 18.21
CA ASN A 62 20.09 -16.55 19.65
C ASN A 62 21.30 -17.11 20.43
N GLY A 63 21.85 -16.29 21.30
CA GLY A 63 23.04 -16.61 22.10
C GLY A 63 24.40 -16.39 21.39
N ASN A 64 24.41 -15.99 20.12
CA ASN A 64 25.67 -15.75 19.37
C ASN A 64 25.67 -14.36 18.71
N VAL A 65 26.32 -13.39 19.37
CA VAL A 65 26.42 -12.00 18.89
C VAL A 65 27.12 -11.93 17.52
N GLY A 66 28.14 -12.78 17.30
CA GLY A 66 28.86 -12.81 16.02
C GLY A 66 27.96 -13.23 14.85
N ALA A 67 27.10 -14.25 15.06
CA ALA A 67 26.12 -14.65 14.07
C ALA A 67 25.11 -13.53 13.80
N GLY A 68 24.68 -12.77 14.83
CA GLY A 68 23.79 -11.62 14.68
C GLY A 68 24.38 -10.53 13.77
N VAL A 69 25.63 -10.18 13.98
CA VAL A 69 26.33 -9.20 13.15
C VAL A 69 26.50 -9.69 11.71
N ALA A 70 26.86 -10.97 11.52
CA ALA A 70 26.98 -11.57 10.19
C ALA A 70 25.66 -11.55 9.41
N VAL A 71 24.54 -11.91 10.06
CA VAL A 71 23.20 -11.86 9.47
C VAL A 71 22.80 -10.43 9.13
N ALA A 72 22.99 -9.47 10.03
CA ALA A 72 22.73 -8.06 9.77
C ALA A 72 23.54 -7.52 8.58
N GLY A 73 24.82 -7.90 8.49
CA GLY A 73 25.68 -7.59 7.36
C GLY A 73 25.17 -8.19 6.04
N ALA A 74 24.75 -9.46 6.06
CA ALA A 74 24.20 -10.12 4.87
C ALA A 74 22.90 -9.44 4.39
N PHE A 75 21.97 -9.09 5.30
CA PHE A 75 20.75 -8.38 4.95
C PHE A 75 21.01 -6.96 4.43
N SER A 76 22.04 -6.28 4.89
CA SER A 76 22.41 -4.95 4.39
C SER A 76 22.87 -4.95 2.91
N LEU A 77 23.34 -6.08 2.41
CA LEU A 77 23.72 -6.27 1.00
C LEU A 77 22.52 -6.55 0.09
N VAL A 78 21.37 -6.92 0.66
CA VAL A 78 20.16 -7.17 -0.11
C VAL A 78 19.51 -5.84 -0.49
N ARG A 79 19.81 -5.39 -1.70
CA ARG A 79 19.21 -4.18 -2.25
C ARG A 79 17.87 -4.52 -2.91
N PHE A 80 16.78 -4.12 -2.30
CA PHE A 80 15.48 -4.19 -2.94
C PHE A 80 15.44 -3.22 -4.13
N ARG A 81 15.44 -3.77 -5.33
CA ARG A 81 15.44 -3.02 -6.60
C ARG A 81 14.01 -2.79 -7.14
N SER A 82 12.99 -3.18 -6.39
CA SER A 82 11.58 -3.07 -6.75
C SER A 82 10.98 -1.74 -6.29
N VAL A 83 9.94 -1.33 -7.01
CA VAL A 83 9.10 -0.19 -6.61
C VAL A 83 8.65 -0.38 -5.17
N PRO A 84 8.80 0.62 -4.29
CA PRO A 84 8.31 0.53 -2.92
C PRO A 84 6.81 0.20 -2.94
N GLY A 85 6.41 -0.79 -2.14
CA GLY A 85 5.01 -1.17 -1.98
C GLY A 85 4.20 -0.04 -1.35
N THR A 86 2.89 -0.21 -1.32
CA THR A 86 2.01 0.72 -0.60
C THR A 86 2.37 0.78 0.88
N ALA A 87 2.11 1.90 1.56
CA ALA A 87 2.36 2.05 3.00
C ALA A 87 1.72 0.91 3.81
N ARG A 88 0.58 0.42 3.37
CA ARG A 88 -0.10 -0.74 3.97
C ARG A 88 0.68 -2.04 3.81
N GLU A 89 1.23 -2.31 2.62
CA GLU A 89 2.06 -3.50 2.38
C GLU A 89 3.29 -3.50 3.26
N ILE A 90 3.94 -2.35 3.40
CA ILE A 90 5.09 -2.18 4.30
C ILE A 90 4.68 -2.48 5.76
N GLY A 91 3.55 -1.94 6.23
CA GLY A 91 3.05 -2.21 7.58
C GLY A 91 2.76 -3.70 7.84
N VAL A 92 2.21 -4.42 6.86
CA VAL A 92 1.94 -5.86 6.95
C VAL A 92 3.24 -6.67 6.98
N ILE A 93 4.26 -6.29 6.22
CA ILE A 93 5.60 -6.90 6.26
C ILE A 93 6.22 -6.73 7.66
N PHE A 94 6.19 -5.51 8.22
CA PHE A 94 6.72 -5.26 9.58
C PHE A 94 5.98 -6.07 10.65
N LEU A 95 4.66 -6.21 10.54
CA LEU A 95 3.88 -7.07 11.43
C LEU A 95 4.35 -8.53 11.33
N ALA A 96 4.49 -9.06 10.11
CA ALA A 96 4.96 -10.42 9.87
C ALA A 96 6.37 -10.66 10.46
N MET A 97 7.28 -9.69 10.29
CA MET A 97 8.62 -9.76 10.88
C MET A 97 8.59 -9.75 12.41
N ALA A 98 7.78 -8.88 13.03
CA ALA A 98 7.64 -8.82 14.49
C ALA A 98 7.12 -10.14 15.08
N LEU A 99 6.16 -10.77 14.41
CA LEU A 99 5.63 -12.09 14.81
C LEU A 99 6.69 -13.18 14.70
N GLY A 100 7.48 -13.18 13.62
CA GLY A 100 8.60 -14.11 13.43
C GLY A 100 9.68 -13.94 14.50
N LEU A 101 9.95 -12.71 14.90
CA LEU A 101 10.91 -12.37 15.95
C LEU A 101 10.44 -12.89 17.31
N ALA A 102 9.18 -12.67 17.66
CA ALA A 102 8.60 -13.14 18.92
C ALA A 102 8.54 -14.67 18.99
N THR A 103 8.13 -15.35 17.91
CA THR A 103 8.10 -16.82 17.84
C THR A 103 9.51 -17.42 17.83
N GLY A 104 10.49 -16.75 17.20
CA GLY A 104 11.89 -17.15 17.22
C GLY A 104 12.54 -17.08 18.59
N MET A 105 12.10 -16.18 19.45
CA MET A 105 12.50 -16.11 20.87
C MET A 105 11.69 -17.06 21.77
N GLY A 106 10.72 -17.80 21.21
CA GLY A 106 9.87 -18.73 21.94
C GLY A 106 8.66 -18.09 22.66
N TYR A 107 8.42 -16.79 22.46
CA TYR A 107 7.28 -16.08 23.08
C TYR A 107 5.99 -16.24 22.24
N VAL A 108 5.55 -17.48 22.07
CA VAL A 108 4.40 -17.81 21.20
C VAL A 108 3.10 -17.16 21.67
N ALA A 109 2.83 -17.18 23.00
CA ALA A 109 1.63 -16.58 23.56
C ALA A 109 1.62 -15.05 23.39
N LEU A 110 2.79 -14.40 23.54
CA LEU A 110 2.95 -12.97 23.30
C LEU A 110 2.71 -12.61 21.83
N ALA A 111 3.27 -13.40 20.90
CA ALA A 111 3.07 -13.22 19.47
C ALA A 111 1.60 -13.32 19.09
N ALA A 112 0.88 -14.31 19.59
CA ALA A 112 -0.54 -14.49 19.33
C ALA A 112 -1.38 -13.34 19.91
N ALA A 113 -1.13 -12.92 21.15
CA ALA A 113 -1.81 -11.79 21.76
C ALA A 113 -1.56 -10.47 20.99
N PHE A 114 -0.31 -10.21 20.61
CA PHE A 114 0.06 -9.05 19.82
C PHE A 114 -0.64 -9.04 18.46
N PHE A 115 -0.66 -10.18 17.77
CA PHE A 115 -1.37 -10.31 16.49
C PHE A 115 -2.85 -9.97 16.64
N VAL A 116 -3.55 -10.51 17.65
CA VAL A 116 -4.98 -10.26 17.88
C VAL A 116 -5.25 -8.77 18.10
N ILE A 117 -4.42 -8.11 18.92
CA ILE A 117 -4.57 -6.67 19.19
C ILE A 117 -4.40 -5.87 17.91
N ILE A 118 -3.32 -6.11 17.16
CA ILE A 118 -3.05 -5.34 15.93
C ILE A 118 -4.09 -5.65 14.85
N ALA A 119 -4.50 -6.91 14.71
CA ALA A 119 -5.56 -7.30 13.77
C ALA A 119 -6.89 -6.59 14.11
N ALA A 120 -7.28 -6.54 15.38
CA ALA A 120 -8.48 -5.84 15.82
C ALA A 120 -8.41 -4.34 15.50
N VAL A 121 -7.29 -3.68 15.78
CA VAL A 121 -7.08 -2.25 15.47
C VAL A 121 -7.13 -2.00 13.95
N LEU A 122 -6.42 -2.80 13.15
CA LEU A 122 -6.42 -2.65 11.70
C LEU A 122 -7.81 -2.88 11.09
N LEU A 123 -8.55 -3.88 11.55
CA LEU A 123 -9.91 -4.13 11.09
C LEU A 123 -10.86 -3.00 11.50
N LEU A 124 -10.73 -2.47 12.72
CA LEU A 124 -11.52 -1.35 13.19
C LEU A 124 -11.26 -0.09 12.35
N LEU A 125 -10.01 0.29 12.15
CA LEU A 125 -9.62 1.44 11.34
C LEU A 125 -10.08 1.28 9.88
N THR A 126 -9.98 0.07 9.32
CA THR A 126 -10.43 -0.21 7.95
C THR A 126 -11.96 -0.17 7.84
N ARG A 127 -12.71 -0.57 8.88
CA ARG A 127 -14.17 -0.47 8.91
C ARG A 127 -14.69 0.95 9.11
N LEU A 128 -13.95 1.76 9.86
CA LEU A 128 -14.27 3.18 10.08
C LEU A 128 -13.88 4.06 8.89
N ASP A 129 -13.38 3.46 7.80
CA ASP A 129 -12.86 4.15 6.62
C ASP A 129 -11.92 5.32 7.01
N PHE A 130 -11.11 5.10 8.07
CA PHE A 130 -10.19 6.10 8.59
C PHE A 130 -9.14 6.47 7.52
N GLY A 131 -9.06 7.77 7.20
CA GLY A 131 -8.13 8.28 6.19
C GLY A 131 -8.57 8.06 4.75
N THR A 132 -9.80 7.59 4.49
CA THR A 132 -10.31 7.48 3.13
C THR A 132 -10.60 8.87 2.59
N ARG A 133 -9.81 9.32 1.62
CA ARG A 133 -10.16 10.49 0.81
C ARG A 133 -11.47 10.20 0.09
N ARG A 134 -12.34 11.21 -0.03
CA ARG A 134 -13.65 11.09 -0.70
C ARG A 134 -13.47 10.40 -2.05
N THR A 135 -14.18 9.30 -2.25
CA THR A 135 -14.12 8.42 -3.44
C THR A 135 -14.58 9.10 -4.73
N ASP A 136 -15.05 10.34 -4.61
CA ASP A 136 -15.63 11.12 -5.71
C ASP A 136 -14.60 12.01 -6.41
N GLU A 137 -13.37 12.12 -5.88
CA GLU A 137 -12.29 12.85 -6.53
C GLU A 137 -11.80 12.09 -7.76
N ARG A 138 -11.70 12.81 -8.87
CA ARG A 138 -11.18 12.30 -10.14
C ARG A 138 -10.08 13.20 -10.66
N LEU A 139 -9.14 12.56 -11.35
CA LEU A 139 -8.11 13.25 -12.09
C LEU A 139 -8.58 13.44 -13.53
N LEU A 140 -8.79 14.69 -13.91
CA LEU A 140 -9.17 15.10 -15.26
C LEU A 140 -7.94 15.69 -15.95
N LYS A 141 -7.48 15.04 -17.00
CA LYS A 141 -6.41 15.54 -17.86
C LYS A 141 -7.01 15.99 -19.17
N ILE A 142 -6.73 17.23 -19.56
CA ILE A 142 -7.21 17.83 -20.79
C ILE A 142 -5.99 18.29 -21.59
N THR A 143 -5.86 17.82 -22.82
CA THR A 143 -4.84 18.31 -23.74
C THR A 143 -5.44 19.45 -24.56
N ILE A 144 -4.71 20.55 -24.70
CA ILE A 144 -5.08 21.71 -25.52
C ILE A 144 -3.92 22.10 -26.43
N PRO A 145 -4.20 22.72 -27.59
CA PRO A 145 -3.13 23.28 -28.45
C PRO A 145 -2.55 24.55 -27.85
N GLU A 146 -1.31 24.88 -28.23
CA GLU A 146 -0.55 26.05 -27.74
C GLU A 146 -1.23 27.39 -27.97
N ASN A 147 -2.04 27.49 -29.03
CA ASN A 147 -2.72 28.73 -29.39
C ASN A 147 -3.98 29.03 -28.56
N LEU A 148 -4.37 28.14 -27.66
CA LEU A 148 -5.50 28.34 -26.72
C LEU A 148 -4.96 28.78 -25.35
N ASP A 149 -5.51 29.88 -24.86
CA ASP A 149 -5.31 30.27 -23.46
C ASP A 149 -6.11 29.33 -22.55
N TYR A 150 -5.45 28.79 -21.52
CA TYR A 150 -6.08 27.83 -20.61
C TYR A 150 -6.73 28.50 -19.39
N ASP A 151 -6.44 29.79 -19.13
CA ASP A 151 -6.99 30.48 -17.97
C ASP A 151 -8.49 30.70 -18.15
N GLY A 152 -9.29 30.08 -17.29
CA GLY A 152 -10.75 30.18 -17.29
C GLY A 152 -11.47 29.46 -18.44
N LEU A 153 -10.75 28.80 -19.36
CA LEU A 153 -11.35 28.15 -20.54
C LEU A 153 -12.41 27.11 -20.22
N PHE A 154 -12.26 26.41 -19.10
CA PHE A 154 -13.12 25.30 -18.70
C PHE A 154 -13.92 25.57 -17.44
N ASP A 155 -13.76 26.72 -16.77
CA ASP A 155 -14.32 26.98 -15.44
C ASP A 155 -15.84 26.88 -15.42
N ASP A 156 -16.55 27.43 -16.40
CA ASP A 156 -18.00 27.36 -16.51
C ASP A 156 -18.53 25.92 -16.68
N LEU A 157 -17.80 25.08 -17.42
CA LEU A 157 -18.12 23.67 -17.56
C LEU A 157 -17.79 22.90 -16.27
N LEU A 158 -16.65 23.19 -15.66
CA LEU A 158 -16.27 22.59 -14.39
C LEU A 158 -17.28 22.95 -13.29
N ASP A 159 -17.70 24.20 -13.18
CA ASP A 159 -18.72 24.66 -12.23
C ASP A 159 -20.07 23.97 -12.43
N THR A 160 -20.42 23.66 -13.67
CA THR A 160 -21.69 22.98 -13.96
C THR A 160 -21.68 21.52 -13.53
N TYR A 161 -20.62 20.77 -13.80
CA TYR A 161 -20.57 19.32 -13.61
C TYR A 161 -19.83 18.87 -12.35
N THR A 162 -19.09 19.78 -11.67
CA THR A 162 -18.34 19.46 -10.48
C THR A 162 -18.80 20.24 -9.25
N THR A 163 -18.55 19.73 -8.07
CA THR A 163 -18.77 20.42 -6.79
C THR A 163 -17.53 21.16 -6.33
N ALA A 164 -16.35 20.70 -6.77
CA ALA A 164 -15.07 21.34 -6.54
C ALA A 164 -14.10 20.97 -7.67
N HIS A 165 -13.29 21.92 -8.10
CA HIS A 165 -12.23 21.70 -9.06
C HIS A 165 -10.99 22.52 -8.69
N THR A 166 -9.81 21.99 -9.02
CA THR A 166 -8.54 22.69 -8.78
C THR A 166 -7.57 22.28 -9.87
N LEU A 167 -6.92 23.26 -10.51
CA LEU A 167 -5.83 23.01 -11.45
C LEU A 167 -4.57 22.65 -10.65
N GLU A 168 -4.09 21.41 -10.79
CA GLU A 168 -2.92 20.93 -10.04
C GLU A 168 -1.62 21.10 -10.81
N ARG A 169 -1.70 20.89 -12.12
CA ARG A 169 -0.50 20.91 -12.96
C ARG A 169 -0.82 21.34 -14.37
N VAL A 170 0.08 22.12 -14.92
CA VAL A 170 0.18 22.41 -16.35
C VAL A 170 1.50 21.84 -16.86
N LYS A 171 1.47 21.04 -17.90
CA LYS A 171 2.65 20.43 -18.51
C LYS A 171 2.63 20.67 -20.00
N THR A 172 3.77 21.09 -20.56
CA THR A 172 3.97 21.12 -22.01
C THR A 172 4.23 19.73 -22.54
N ALA A 173 3.62 19.37 -23.64
CA ALA A 173 3.76 18.09 -24.32
C ALA A 173 4.10 18.31 -25.81
N ASN A 174 4.53 17.27 -26.49
CA ASN A 174 4.81 17.25 -27.91
C ASN A 174 5.71 18.43 -28.36
N MET A 175 6.89 18.57 -27.72
CA MET A 175 7.88 19.61 -27.99
C MET A 175 7.35 21.07 -27.85
N GLY A 176 6.34 21.27 -26.97
CA GLY A 176 5.79 22.58 -26.65
C GLY A 176 4.53 22.95 -27.43
N THR A 177 4.14 22.18 -28.46
CA THR A 177 2.95 22.48 -29.29
C THR A 177 1.62 22.17 -28.61
N LEU A 178 1.64 21.48 -27.46
CA LEU A 178 0.46 21.11 -26.69
C LEU A 178 0.67 21.38 -25.21
N TYR A 179 -0.40 21.74 -24.51
CA TYR A 179 -0.45 21.77 -23.05
C TYR A 179 -1.33 20.63 -22.53
N GLU A 180 -0.89 19.97 -21.48
CA GLU A 180 -1.67 19.01 -20.71
C GLU A 180 -2.03 19.65 -19.37
N LEU A 181 -3.30 19.93 -19.19
CA LEU A 181 -3.87 20.47 -17.95
C LEU A 181 -4.35 19.34 -17.09
N GLN A 182 -3.97 19.31 -15.84
CA GLN A 182 -4.37 18.30 -14.88
C GLN A 182 -5.20 18.96 -13.78
N TYR A 183 -6.49 18.67 -13.79
CA TYR A 183 -7.43 19.12 -12.77
C TYR A 183 -7.76 17.99 -11.81
N ARG A 184 -7.85 18.31 -10.53
CA ARG A 184 -8.52 17.50 -9.53
C ARG A 184 -9.96 17.98 -9.46
N VAL A 185 -10.91 17.08 -9.72
CA VAL A 185 -12.33 17.42 -9.77
C VAL A 185 -13.13 16.47 -8.90
N THR A 186 -14.12 17.02 -8.18
CA THR A 186 -15.13 16.23 -7.48
C THR A 186 -16.43 16.36 -8.29
N LEU A 187 -16.83 15.27 -8.97
CA LEU A 187 -18.04 15.28 -9.77
C LEU A 187 -19.29 15.37 -8.89
N ARG A 188 -20.36 16.00 -9.42
CA ARG A 188 -21.68 16.01 -8.77
C ARG A 188 -22.34 14.64 -8.83
N ASP A 189 -22.12 13.89 -9.92
CA ASP A 189 -22.63 12.55 -10.14
C ASP A 189 -21.52 11.51 -9.97
N ALA A 190 -21.86 10.32 -9.48
CA ALA A 190 -20.94 9.21 -9.28
C ALA A 190 -20.30 8.69 -10.59
N GLN A 191 -20.97 8.95 -11.74
CA GLN A 191 -20.48 8.59 -13.07
C GLN A 191 -20.07 9.84 -13.83
N VAL A 192 -19.07 9.69 -14.74
CA VAL A 192 -18.67 10.78 -15.65
C VAL A 192 -19.72 10.90 -16.74
N PRO A 193 -20.51 12.00 -16.80
CA PRO A 193 -21.48 12.17 -17.86
C PRO A 193 -20.78 12.28 -19.22
N LYS A 194 -21.31 11.56 -20.23
CA LYS A 194 -20.77 11.68 -21.60
C LYS A 194 -20.85 13.12 -22.10
N ALA A 195 -21.95 13.82 -21.80
CA ALA A 195 -22.17 15.22 -22.16
C ALA A 195 -21.06 16.14 -21.64
N PHE A 196 -20.54 15.89 -20.45
CA PHE A 196 -19.40 16.64 -19.88
C PHE A 196 -18.14 16.48 -20.72
N LEU A 197 -17.80 15.22 -21.07
CA LEU A 197 -16.63 14.97 -21.93
C LEU A 197 -16.79 15.53 -23.33
N ASP A 198 -17.98 15.45 -23.91
CA ASP A 198 -18.27 15.99 -25.22
C ASP A 198 -18.18 17.53 -25.21
N ALA A 199 -18.69 18.20 -24.18
CA ALA A 199 -18.58 19.65 -24.02
C ALA A 199 -17.11 20.11 -23.88
N LEU A 200 -16.31 19.37 -23.12
CA LEU A 200 -14.86 19.63 -23.02
C LEU A 200 -14.15 19.44 -24.36
N ARG A 201 -14.54 18.40 -25.13
CA ARG A 201 -13.94 18.12 -26.46
C ARG A 201 -14.23 19.22 -27.49
N CYS A 202 -15.38 19.86 -27.39
CA CYS A 202 -15.71 21.00 -28.26
C CYS A 202 -14.77 22.20 -28.04
N ARG A 203 -14.25 22.36 -26.83
CA ARG A 203 -13.38 23.50 -26.48
C ARG A 203 -11.88 23.21 -26.59
N ASN A 204 -11.46 21.95 -26.44
CA ASN A 204 -10.04 21.59 -26.47
C ASN A 204 -9.51 21.28 -27.88
N GLY A 205 -10.27 21.56 -28.94
CA GLY A 205 -9.88 21.24 -30.30
C GLY A 205 -9.96 19.73 -30.61
N ASN A 206 -10.84 19.00 -29.95
CA ASN A 206 -11.04 17.54 -30.11
C ASN A 206 -9.77 16.69 -29.80
N LEU A 207 -8.90 17.20 -28.94
CA LEU A 207 -7.70 16.52 -28.48
C LEU A 207 -8.04 15.55 -27.32
N ASN A 208 -7.02 14.88 -26.83
CA ASN A 208 -7.17 13.82 -25.84
C ASN A 208 -7.66 14.35 -24.48
N ILE A 209 -8.66 13.66 -23.90
CA ILE A 209 -9.17 13.92 -22.55
C ILE A 209 -9.17 12.60 -21.80
N THR A 210 -8.66 12.59 -20.59
CA THR A 210 -8.69 11.45 -19.70
C THR A 210 -9.33 11.86 -18.37
N CYS A 211 -10.42 11.21 -17.98
CA CYS A 211 -11.04 11.39 -16.68
C CYS A 211 -11.08 10.04 -15.95
N GLY A 212 -10.25 9.89 -14.95
CA GLY A 212 -10.10 8.65 -14.19
C GLY A 212 -10.07 8.88 -12.69
N ARG A 213 -10.25 7.82 -11.92
CA ARG A 213 -9.90 7.85 -10.50
C ARG A 213 -8.38 7.94 -10.39
N GLU A 214 -7.89 8.76 -9.49
CA GLU A 214 -6.48 8.76 -9.16
C GLU A 214 -6.10 7.32 -8.79
N GLN A 215 -5.21 6.71 -9.57
CA GLN A 215 -4.57 5.50 -9.10
C GLN A 215 -3.70 5.97 -7.94
N THR A 216 -4.13 5.66 -6.75
CA THR A 216 -3.36 5.87 -5.52
C THR A 216 -2.13 4.96 -5.59
N GLY A 217 -1.20 5.29 -6.47
CA GLY A 217 0.18 4.90 -6.32
C GLY A 217 0.74 5.81 -5.24
N GLU A 218 0.57 5.45 -3.99
CA GLU A 218 1.39 6.00 -2.92
C GLU A 218 2.84 5.61 -3.23
N ALA A 219 3.47 6.39 -4.09
CA ALA A 219 4.92 6.46 -4.14
C ALA A 219 5.34 7.25 -2.90
N LEU A 220 5.91 6.56 -1.92
CA LEU A 220 6.71 7.13 -0.86
C LEU A 220 7.99 7.73 -1.46
#